data_c771e9d1a313a2c6ba24dd58dab6eae1
#
_entry.id   c771e9d1a313a2c6ba24dd58dab6eae1
#
_cell.length_a   1.000
_cell.length_b   1.000
_cell.length_c   1.000
_cell.angle_alpha   90.00
_cell.angle_beta   90.00
_cell.angle_gamma   90.00
#
_symmetry.space_group_name_H-M   'P 1'
#
loop_
_entity.id
_entity.type
_entity.pdbx_description
1 polymer ?
#
loop_
_entity_poly.entity_id
_entity_poly.type
_entity_poly.pdbx_seq_one_letter_code
_entity_poly.pdbx_strand_id
1 'polypeptide(L)'
;LSVSEIRHYGGYFNDFEPYVFILLLFSTKFNIAISKQKRLIYLLIVGTSILCYLSRTNFIQLIILVLAVKGFFSLNVKSLKTIAFTVLATLIGYALIYNYNPKRKGSFTDEFLYKVKIIPIEAFKTKINKEDWKDFNDNFRSFENIKTFRQVYYGGTQAIISGKGLGSTVDIGLKLLNNDQTKVRYYPFLHNAFSTIFLKSGLLGIIFYLLSIYLIGKKIISTDIQINNLNNLLLGSGIFLIISSWVFMGFYFKADTKSILLGLILALSERITSKNPAQKLSK
;
A
#
# COMPACT_ATOMS: atom_id res chain seq x y z
N LEU A 1 22.02 -4.09 -16.04
CA LEU A 1 21.57 -3.88 -14.67
C LEU A 1 20.26 -4.63 -14.46
N SER A 2 20.16 -5.44 -13.41
CA SER A 2 18.91 -6.11 -13.02
C SER A 2 18.00 -5.16 -12.22
N VAL A 3 16.71 -5.51 -12.13
CA VAL A 3 15.74 -4.75 -11.29
C VAL A 3 16.20 -4.69 -9.82
N SER A 4 16.85 -5.76 -9.33
CA SER A 4 17.35 -5.82 -7.95
C SER A 4 18.54 -4.89 -7.73
N GLU A 5 19.46 -4.77 -8.69
CA GLU A 5 20.59 -3.85 -8.61
C GLU A 5 20.14 -2.40 -8.64
N ILE A 6 19.24 -2.02 -9.56
CA ILE A 6 18.70 -0.64 -9.60
C ILE A 6 18.00 -0.28 -8.29
N ARG A 7 17.22 -1.19 -7.70
CA ARG A 7 16.61 -0.98 -6.39
C ARG A 7 17.62 -0.83 -5.27
N HIS A 8 18.71 -1.58 -5.31
CA HIS A 8 19.76 -1.50 -4.31
C HIS A 8 20.44 -0.12 -4.31
N TYR A 9 20.67 0.45 -5.49
CA TYR A 9 21.22 1.79 -5.65
C TYR A 9 20.18 2.90 -5.46
N GLY A 10 18.91 2.66 -5.77
CA GLY A 10 17.80 3.60 -5.60
C GLY A 10 17.30 3.77 -4.16
N GLY A 11 17.89 3.03 -3.23
CA GLY A 11 17.56 3.13 -1.82
C GLY A 11 16.46 2.16 -1.33
N TYR A 12 16.27 2.13 -0.03
CA TYR A 12 15.27 1.31 0.65
C TYR A 12 13.85 1.78 0.34
N PHE A 13 12.89 0.83 0.42
CA PHE A 13 11.46 1.11 0.31
C PHE A 13 11.07 2.34 1.11
N ASN A 14 10.65 3.39 0.42
CA ASN A 14 10.34 4.67 0.99
C ASN A 14 8.96 5.14 0.51
N ASP A 15 7.96 5.02 1.38
CA ASP A 15 6.60 5.51 1.09
C ASP A 15 6.49 7.04 1.15
N PHE A 16 7.51 7.73 1.61
CA PHE A 16 7.54 9.19 1.74
C PHE A 16 7.59 9.89 0.39
N GLU A 17 8.37 9.35 -0.54
CA GLU A 17 8.60 9.97 -1.85
C GLU A 17 7.33 10.20 -2.66
N PRO A 18 6.39 9.24 -2.77
CA PRO A 18 5.11 9.49 -3.43
C PRO A 18 4.32 10.66 -2.83
N TYR A 19 4.33 10.82 -1.51
CA TYR A 19 3.65 11.96 -0.87
C TYR A 19 4.37 13.27 -1.14
N VAL A 20 5.70 13.31 -1.04
CA VAL A 20 6.48 14.51 -1.38
C VAL A 20 6.25 14.90 -2.83
N PHE A 21 6.26 13.94 -3.75
CA PHE A 21 5.95 14.17 -5.16
C PHE A 21 4.56 14.77 -5.35
N ILE A 22 3.53 14.24 -4.68
CA ILE A 22 2.16 14.76 -4.75
C ILE A 22 2.06 16.18 -4.17
N LEU A 23 2.68 16.44 -3.02
CA LEU A 23 2.69 17.76 -2.41
C LEU A 23 3.38 18.79 -3.30
N LEU A 24 4.48 18.45 -3.95
CA LEU A 24 5.17 19.31 -4.92
C LEU A 24 4.32 19.50 -6.19
N LEU A 25 3.73 18.45 -6.73
CA LEU A 25 2.92 18.48 -7.95
C LEU A 25 1.70 19.41 -7.78
N PHE A 26 1.06 19.34 -6.62
CA PHE A 26 -0.12 20.11 -6.25
C PHE A 26 0.20 21.21 -5.20
N SER A 27 1.41 21.79 -5.23
CA SER A 27 1.87 22.74 -4.23
C SER A 27 0.91 23.90 -3.98
N THR A 28 0.25 24.40 -5.02
CA THR A 28 -0.77 25.48 -4.90
C THR A 28 -2.00 25.03 -4.11
N LYS A 29 -2.43 23.78 -4.24
CA LYS A 29 -3.57 23.24 -3.50
C LYS A 29 -3.28 23.10 -2.00
N PHE A 30 -2.03 22.88 -1.64
CA PHE A 30 -1.58 22.74 -0.25
C PHE A 30 -0.97 24.01 0.33
N ASN A 31 -1.06 25.14 -0.40
CA ASN A 31 -0.50 26.43 0.00
C ASN A 31 0.99 26.36 0.34
N ILE A 32 1.76 25.61 -0.46
CA ILE A 32 3.21 25.47 -0.30
C ILE A 32 3.89 26.54 -1.16
N ALA A 33 4.53 27.51 -0.49
CA ALA A 33 5.29 28.58 -1.15
C ALA A 33 6.63 28.03 -1.64
N ILE A 34 6.74 27.74 -2.94
CA ILE A 34 7.96 27.27 -3.60
C ILE A 34 8.08 27.89 -4.98
N SER A 35 9.27 28.34 -5.38
CA SER A 35 9.52 28.87 -6.72
C SER A 35 9.35 27.77 -7.79
N LYS A 36 8.91 28.16 -8.99
CA LYS A 36 8.70 27.21 -10.12
C LYS A 36 9.96 26.40 -10.43
N GLN A 37 11.13 27.01 -10.41
CA GLN A 37 12.40 26.34 -10.69
C GLN A 37 12.73 25.28 -9.63
N LYS A 38 12.69 25.65 -8.34
CA LYS A 38 12.93 24.70 -7.24
C LYS A 38 11.94 23.55 -7.27
N ARG A 39 10.65 23.86 -7.52
CA ARG A 39 9.61 22.82 -7.65
C ARG A 39 9.93 21.82 -8.75
N LEU A 40 10.36 22.31 -9.95
CA LEU A 40 10.71 21.43 -11.07
C LEU A 40 11.91 20.55 -10.71
N ILE A 41 12.96 21.12 -10.13
CA ILE A 41 14.16 20.38 -9.72
C ILE A 41 13.77 19.27 -8.72
N TYR A 42 12.99 19.60 -7.69
CA TYR A 42 12.59 18.60 -6.69
C TYR A 42 11.66 17.53 -7.27
N LEU A 43 10.75 17.89 -8.19
CA LEU A 43 9.92 16.92 -8.90
C LEU A 43 10.77 15.96 -9.75
N LEU A 44 11.81 16.46 -10.40
CA LEU A 44 12.73 15.61 -11.17
C LEU A 44 13.52 14.67 -10.26
N ILE A 45 14.08 15.17 -9.16
CA ILE A 45 14.85 14.35 -8.21
C ILE A 45 13.97 13.24 -7.62
N VAL A 46 12.83 13.62 -7.03
CA VAL A 46 11.93 12.67 -6.38
C VAL A 46 11.29 11.72 -7.39
N GLY A 47 10.90 12.22 -8.57
CA GLY A 47 10.34 11.42 -9.64
C GLY A 47 11.32 10.36 -10.16
N THR A 48 12.60 10.75 -10.34
CA THR A 48 13.66 9.81 -10.75
C THR A 48 13.88 8.74 -9.68
N SER A 49 13.90 9.14 -8.39
CA SER A 49 14.03 8.18 -7.28
C SER A 49 12.88 7.15 -7.27
N ILE A 50 11.63 7.60 -7.39
CA ILE A 50 10.44 6.72 -7.48
C ILE A 50 10.55 5.77 -8.68
N LEU A 51 10.98 6.28 -9.84
CA LEU A 51 11.16 5.47 -11.04
C LEU A 51 12.28 4.43 -10.86
N CYS A 52 13.43 4.82 -10.31
CA CYS A 52 14.55 3.91 -10.07
C CYS A 52 14.22 2.83 -9.04
N TYR A 53 13.37 3.14 -8.07
CA TYR A 53 12.94 2.15 -7.09
C TYR A 53 12.05 1.03 -7.68
N LEU A 54 11.33 1.28 -8.80
CA LEU A 54 10.54 0.30 -9.57
C LEU A 54 9.56 -0.53 -8.71
N SER A 55 8.97 0.11 -7.69
CA SER A 55 7.97 -0.53 -6.87
C SER A 55 6.58 -0.42 -7.49
N ARG A 56 5.98 -1.57 -7.81
CA ARG A 56 4.58 -1.64 -8.28
C ARG A 56 3.63 -0.93 -7.30
N THR A 57 3.89 -1.08 -6.01
CA THR A 57 3.07 -0.48 -4.94
C THR A 57 3.17 1.04 -4.94
N ASN A 58 4.36 1.62 -5.19
CA ASN A 58 4.54 3.06 -5.26
C ASN A 58 3.83 3.68 -6.47
N PHE A 59 3.81 2.99 -7.62
CA PHE A 59 3.03 3.45 -8.78
C PHE A 59 1.52 3.45 -8.50
N ILE A 60 1.01 2.39 -7.86
CA ILE A 60 -0.40 2.32 -7.44
C ILE A 60 -0.70 3.45 -6.44
N GLN A 61 0.19 3.70 -5.49
CA GLN A 61 0.08 4.78 -4.52
C GLN A 61 0.00 6.15 -5.20
N LEU A 62 0.90 6.43 -6.14
CA LEU A 62 0.89 7.67 -6.90
C LEU A 62 -0.43 7.90 -7.64
N ILE A 63 -0.92 6.87 -8.35
CA ILE A 63 -2.19 6.96 -9.10
C ILE A 63 -3.34 7.27 -8.14
N ILE A 64 -3.44 6.54 -7.03
CA ILE A 64 -4.50 6.73 -6.04
C ILE A 64 -4.43 8.14 -5.43
N LEU A 65 -3.25 8.60 -5.03
CA LEU A 65 -3.08 9.92 -4.42
C LEU A 65 -3.37 11.05 -5.41
N VAL A 66 -2.98 10.93 -6.69
CA VAL A 66 -3.34 11.90 -7.75
C VAL A 66 -4.84 11.98 -7.93
N LEU A 67 -5.53 10.83 -8.04
CA LEU A 67 -6.98 10.78 -8.19
C LEU A 67 -7.68 11.38 -6.96
N ALA A 68 -7.18 11.10 -5.77
CA ALA A 68 -7.71 11.62 -4.52
C ALA A 68 -7.59 13.15 -4.44
N VAL A 69 -6.40 13.72 -4.63
CA VAL A 69 -6.15 15.16 -4.56
C VAL A 69 -6.89 15.92 -5.67
N LYS A 70 -7.17 15.28 -6.81
CA LYS A 70 -8.06 15.82 -7.85
C LYS A 70 -9.55 15.72 -7.49
N GLY A 71 -9.91 15.06 -6.38
CA GLY A 71 -11.28 14.91 -5.91
C GLY A 71 -12.10 13.83 -6.64
N PHE A 72 -11.44 12.90 -7.37
CA PHE A 72 -12.15 11.87 -8.13
C PHE A 72 -12.74 10.75 -7.27
N PHE A 73 -12.51 10.73 -5.96
CA PHE A 73 -13.21 9.83 -5.04
C PHE A 73 -14.49 10.44 -4.43
N SER A 74 -14.93 11.60 -4.91
CA SER A 74 -16.29 12.08 -4.68
C SER A 74 -17.27 11.29 -5.55
N LEU A 75 -18.43 10.90 -4.97
CA LEU A 75 -19.47 10.13 -5.67
C LEU A 75 -20.27 11.02 -6.64
N ASN A 76 -19.65 11.45 -7.72
CA ASN A 76 -20.31 12.15 -8.81
C ASN A 76 -20.02 11.49 -10.16
N VAL A 77 -20.85 11.76 -11.16
CA VAL A 77 -20.78 11.12 -12.49
C VAL A 77 -19.40 11.31 -13.16
N LYS A 78 -18.79 12.49 -13.01
CA LYS A 78 -17.47 12.78 -13.57
C LYS A 78 -16.38 11.91 -12.90
N SER A 79 -16.44 11.78 -11.60
CA SER A 79 -15.52 10.94 -10.82
C SER A 79 -15.66 9.47 -11.20
N LEU A 80 -16.90 8.96 -11.27
CA LEU A 80 -17.15 7.58 -11.67
C LEU A 80 -16.65 7.29 -13.08
N LYS A 81 -16.87 8.19 -14.04
CA LYS A 81 -16.32 8.05 -15.41
C LYS A 81 -14.80 8.02 -15.42
N THR A 82 -14.14 8.90 -14.64
CA THR A 82 -12.66 8.94 -14.55
C THR A 82 -12.10 7.67 -13.92
N ILE A 83 -12.72 7.18 -12.84
CA ILE A 83 -12.31 5.93 -12.19
C ILE A 83 -12.51 4.77 -13.15
N ALA A 84 -13.69 4.67 -13.79
CA ALA A 84 -13.98 3.62 -14.77
C ALA A 84 -12.97 3.62 -15.93
N PHE A 85 -12.64 4.80 -16.47
CA PHE A 85 -11.61 4.93 -17.51
C PHE A 85 -10.23 4.49 -17.02
N THR A 86 -9.83 4.89 -15.81
CA THR A 86 -8.55 4.50 -15.21
C THR A 86 -8.47 2.98 -15.02
N VAL A 87 -9.54 2.36 -14.51
CA VAL A 87 -9.63 0.91 -14.35
C VAL A 87 -9.54 0.21 -15.69
N LEU A 88 -10.31 0.69 -16.71
CA LEU A 88 -10.29 0.13 -18.05
C LEU A 88 -8.90 0.23 -18.68
N ALA A 89 -8.25 1.38 -18.60
CA ALA A 89 -6.88 1.57 -19.09
C ALA A 89 -5.88 0.62 -18.40
N THR A 90 -6.03 0.41 -17.10
CA THR A 90 -5.20 -0.53 -16.34
C THR A 90 -5.44 -1.97 -16.80
N LEU A 91 -6.70 -2.37 -17.02
CA LEU A 91 -7.04 -3.70 -17.52
C LEU A 91 -6.52 -3.94 -18.94
N ILE A 92 -6.62 -2.95 -19.82
CA ILE A 92 -6.05 -3.03 -21.19
C ILE A 92 -4.52 -3.16 -21.09
N GLY A 93 -3.86 -2.32 -20.29
CA GLY A 93 -2.42 -2.42 -20.08
C GLY A 93 -1.99 -3.79 -19.52
N TYR A 94 -2.76 -4.32 -18.57
CA TYR A 94 -2.53 -5.68 -18.07
C TYR A 94 -2.71 -6.75 -19.14
N ALA A 95 -3.76 -6.67 -19.96
CA ALA A 95 -3.99 -7.61 -21.06
C ALA A 95 -2.86 -7.58 -22.09
N LEU A 96 -2.32 -6.40 -22.41
CA LEU A 96 -1.16 -6.27 -23.30
C LEU A 96 0.08 -6.94 -22.70
N ILE A 97 0.35 -6.74 -21.41
CA ILE A 97 1.47 -7.40 -20.69
C ILE A 97 1.26 -8.91 -20.66
N TYR A 98 0.04 -9.37 -20.42
CA TYR A 98 -0.30 -10.79 -20.39
C TYR A 98 -0.05 -11.46 -21.73
N ASN A 99 -0.47 -10.84 -22.84
CA ASN A 99 -0.27 -11.33 -24.20
C ASN A 99 1.20 -11.26 -24.65
N TYR A 100 1.94 -10.21 -24.24
CA TYR A 100 3.38 -10.11 -24.49
C TYR A 100 4.16 -11.26 -23.85
N ASN A 101 3.62 -11.83 -22.75
CA ASN A 101 4.18 -12.98 -22.04
C ASN A 101 5.66 -12.77 -21.60
N PRO A 102 5.97 -11.75 -20.82
CA PRO A 102 7.33 -11.41 -20.44
C PRO A 102 8.03 -12.57 -19.72
N LYS A 103 9.34 -12.70 -19.91
CA LYS A 103 10.15 -13.74 -19.33
C LYS A 103 10.55 -13.38 -17.89
N ARG A 104 10.56 -14.38 -16.98
CA ARG A 104 10.99 -14.20 -15.58
C ARG A 104 12.45 -13.77 -15.45
N LYS A 105 13.31 -14.34 -16.31
CA LYS A 105 14.72 -14.01 -16.47
C LYS A 105 14.91 -13.55 -17.91
N GLY A 106 15.05 -12.28 -18.14
CA GLY A 106 15.18 -11.68 -19.44
C GLY A 106 15.85 -10.33 -19.35
N SER A 107 15.42 -9.41 -20.21
CA SER A 107 15.80 -8.00 -20.08
C SER A 107 15.21 -7.40 -18.80
N PHE A 108 15.74 -6.25 -18.39
CA PHE A 108 15.22 -5.47 -17.27
C PHE A 108 13.69 -5.23 -17.39
N THR A 109 13.21 -4.90 -18.59
CA THR A 109 11.80 -4.72 -18.89
C THR A 109 11.01 -6.01 -18.74
N ASP A 110 11.54 -7.14 -19.21
CA ASP A 110 10.89 -8.43 -19.03
C ASP A 110 10.73 -8.82 -17.57
N GLU A 111 11.75 -8.64 -16.75
CA GLU A 111 11.71 -8.94 -15.31
C GLU A 111 10.65 -8.10 -14.60
N PHE A 112 10.57 -6.80 -14.93
CA PHE A 112 9.57 -5.91 -14.35
C PHE A 112 8.15 -6.28 -14.80
N LEU A 113 7.94 -6.47 -16.10
CA LEU A 113 6.63 -6.82 -16.67
C LEU A 113 6.16 -8.21 -16.22
N TYR A 114 7.08 -9.18 -16.05
CA TYR A 114 6.74 -10.47 -15.46
C TYR A 114 6.18 -10.31 -14.04
N LYS A 115 6.80 -9.48 -13.21
CA LYS A 115 6.29 -9.19 -11.86
C LYS A 115 4.92 -8.51 -11.88
N VAL A 116 4.63 -7.68 -12.89
CA VAL A 116 3.29 -7.11 -13.07
C VAL A 116 2.30 -8.19 -13.49
N LYS A 117 2.68 -9.07 -14.42
CA LYS A 117 1.83 -10.17 -14.90
C LYS A 117 1.35 -11.10 -13.79
N ILE A 118 2.21 -11.41 -12.81
CA ILE A 118 1.87 -12.36 -11.74
C ILE A 118 1.05 -11.74 -10.59
N ILE A 119 0.87 -10.40 -10.53
CA ILE A 119 0.16 -9.71 -9.44
C ILE A 119 -1.17 -10.37 -9.05
N PRO A 120 -2.09 -10.67 -9.99
CA PRO A 120 -3.39 -11.24 -9.62
C PRO A 120 -3.29 -12.64 -9.02
N ILE A 121 -2.25 -13.39 -9.39
CA ILE A 121 -2.06 -14.78 -8.99
C ILE A 121 -1.28 -14.87 -7.67
N GLU A 122 -0.28 -14.00 -7.49
CA GLU A 122 0.68 -14.01 -6.38
C GLU A 122 0.02 -14.03 -4.98
N ALA A 123 -1.16 -13.42 -4.84
CA ALA A 123 -1.85 -13.32 -3.55
C ALA A 123 -3.00 -14.33 -3.38
N PHE A 124 -3.43 -15.00 -4.45
CA PHE A 124 -4.66 -15.82 -4.45
C PHE A 124 -4.46 -17.26 -4.89
N LYS A 125 -3.25 -17.67 -5.26
CA LYS A 125 -2.99 -19.04 -5.71
C LYS A 125 -3.16 -20.03 -4.56
N THR A 126 -4.04 -21.00 -4.73
CA THR A 126 -4.39 -21.99 -3.68
C THR A 126 -3.54 -23.25 -3.73
N LYS A 127 -3.05 -23.63 -4.90
CA LYS A 127 -2.21 -24.82 -5.10
C LYS A 127 -0.79 -24.37 -5.43
N ILE A 128 0.15 -24.62 -4.54
CA ILE A 128 1.56 -24.20 -4.66
C ILE A 128 2.43 -25.43 -4.56
N ASN A 129 3.26 -25.66 -5.60
CA ASN A 129 4.23 -26.73 -5.59
C ASN A 129 5.46 -26.31 -4.78
N LYS A 130 5.70 -26.97 -3.64
CA LYS A 130 6.83 -26.68 -2.75
C LYS A 130 8.17 -27.21 -3.28
N GLU A 131 8.14 -28.22 -4.14
CA GLU A 131 9.32 -28.83 -4.75
C GLU A 131 9.84 -27.98 -5.91
N ASP A 132 8.95 -27.22 -6.57
CA ASP A 132 9.31 -26.20 -7.55
C ASP A 132 9.63 -24.88 -6.85
N TRP A 133 10.92 -24.61 -6.65
CA TRP A 133 11.40 -23.35 -6.04
C TRP A 133 10.85 -22.10 -6.72
N LYS A 134 10.66 -22.14 -8.04
CA LYS A 134 10.10 -21.02 -8.79
C LYS A 134 8.66 -20.77 -8.41
N ASP A 135 7.83 -21.82 -8.43
CA ASP A 135 6.41 -21.71 -8.07
C ASP A 135 6.22 -21.31 -6.61
N PHE A 136 7.02 -21.89 -5.72
CA PHE A 136 7.01 -21.56 -4.30
C PHE A 136 7.37 -20.10 -4.04
N ASN A 137 8.49 -19.61 -4.61
CA ASN A 137 8.97 -18.25 -4.38
C ASN A 137 8.04 -17.19 -4.99
N ASP A 138 7.52 -17.44 -6.20
CA ASP A 138 6.60 -16.51 -6.87
C ASP A 138 5.24 -16.40 -6.14
N ASN A 139 4.83 -17.44 -5.41
CA ASN A 139 3.54 -17.51 -4.71
C ASN A 139 3.68 -17.61 -3.18
N PHE A 140 4.83 -17.22 -2.64
CA PHE A 140 5.11 -17.34 -1.21
C PHE A 140 4.08 -16.62 -0.33
N ARG A 141 3.59 -15.45 -0.75
CA ARG A 141 2.53 -14.70 -0.03
C ARG A 141 1.21 -15.48 0.06
N SER A 142 0.80 -16.12 -1.03
CA SER A 142 -0.37 -17.01 -1.00
C SER A 142 -0.15 -18.18 -0.05
N PHE A 143 1.07 -18.74 -0.03
CA PHE A 143 1.41 -19.82 0.86
C PHE A 143 1.32 -19.40 2.34
N GLU A 144 1.87 -18.26 2.70
CA GLU A 144 1.74 -17.68 4.04
C GLU A 144 0.26 -17.50 4.44
N ASN A 145 -0.55 -16.92 3.53
CA ASN A 145 -1.98 -16.71 3.77
C ASN A 145 -2.70 -18.05 4.05
N ILE A 146 -2.50 -19.04 3.19
CA ILE A 146 -3.14 -20.37 3.35
C ILE A 146 -2.75 -21.01 4.69
N LYS A 147 -1.47 -20.95 5.06
CA LYS A 147 -0.98 -21.48 6.34
C LYS A 147 -1.62 -20.78 7.51
N THR A 148 -1.73 -19.46 7.45
CA THR A 148 -2.35 -18.65 8.48
C THR A 148 -3.82 -18.97 8.65
N PHE A 149 -4.59 -18.95 7.55
CA PHE A 149 -6.02 -19.26 7.60
C PHE A 149 -6.29 -20.66 8.16
N ARG A 150 -5.54 -21.67 7.72
CA ARG A 150 -5.66 -23.02 8.26
C ARG A 150 -5.33 -23.06 9.74
N GLN A 151 -4.25 -22.42 10.17
CA GLN A 151 -3.82 -22.45 11.58
C GLN A 151 -4.84 -21.77 12.50
N VAL A 152 -5.47 -20.68 12.06
CA VAL A 152 -6.54 -20.01 12.81
C VAL A 152 -7.81 -20.85 12.80
N TYR A 153 -8.21 -21.39 11.65
CA TYR A 153 -9.40 -22.24 11.50
C TYR A 153 -9.34 -23.46 12.42
N TYR A 154 -8.22 -24.19 12.44
CA TYR A 154 -8.03 -25.33 13.34
C TYR A 154 -7.90 -24.93 14.82
N GLY A 155 -7.70 -23.67 15.12
CA GLY A 155 -7.76 -23.12 16.48
C GLY A 155 -9.18 -22.97 17.04
N GLY A 156 -10.22 -23.26 16.21
CA GLY A 156 -11.62 -23.18 16.57
C GLY A 156 -12.21 -21.77 16.57
N THR A 157 -13.47 -21.66 16.98
CA THR A 157 -14.26 -20.42 16.89
C THR A 157 -13.62 -19.26 17.65
N GLN A 158 -13.07 -19.52 18.84
CA GLN A 158 -12.38 -18.50 19.62
C GLN A 158 -11.20 -17.88 18.84
N ALA A 159 -10.38 -18.72 18.19
CA ALA A 159 -9.27 -18.25 17.40
C ALA A 159 -9.72 -17.46 16.15
N ILE A 160 -10.86 -17.82 15.55
CA ILE A 160 -11.45 -17.07 14.43
C ILE A 160 -11.90 -15.67 14.90
N ILE A 161 -12.53 -15.56 16.05
CA ILE A 161 -13.07 -14.28 16.56
C ILE A 161 -11.96 -13.41 17.13
N SER A 162 -11.12 -13.92 18.03
CA SER A 162 -10.15 -13.13 18.82
C SER A 162 -8.67 -13.42 18.49
N GLY A 163 -8.40 -14.30 17.49
CA GLY A 163 -7.06 -14.68 17.11
C GLY A 163 -6.39 -15.65 18.08
N LYS A 164 -5.12 -15.92 17.83
CA LYS A 164 -4.27 -16.80 18.64
C LYS A 164 -3.38 -16.05 19.64
N GLY A 165 -3.57 -14.73 19.78
CA GLY A 165 -2.80 -13.85 20.66
C GLY A 165 -1.63 -13.16 19.94
N LEU A 166 -1.19 -12.03 20.50
CA LEU A 166 -0.17 -11.16 19.91
C LEU A 166 1.18 -11.85 19.71
N GLY A 167 1.55 -12.78 20.57
CA GLY A 167 2.79 -13.57 20.48
C GLY A 167 2.72 -14.74 19.48
N SER A 168 1.56 -14.98 18.84
CA SER A 168 1.41 -16.14 17.93
C SER A 168 2.28 -16.00 16.67
N THR A 169 2.74 -17.14 16.18
CA THR A 169 3.54 -17.31 14.97
C THR A 169 2.85 -18.27 14.02
N VAL A 170 3.12 -18.14 12.72
CA VAL A 170 2.68 -19.10 11.70
C VAL A 170 3.75 -20.16 11.52
N ASP A 171 3.37 -21.43 11.62
CA ASP A 171 4.20 -22.56 11.21
C ASP A 171 4.13 -22.73 9.70
N ILE A 172 5.18 -22.29 9.01
CA ILE A 172 5.32 -22.45 7.56
C ILE A 172 5.51 -23.94 7.17
N GLY A 173 5.95 -24.79 8.13
CA GLY A 173 6.21 -26.21 7.87
C GLY A 173 7.51 -26.48 7.13
N LEU A 174 8.28 -25.46 6.83
CA LEU A 174 9.59 -25.50 6.16
C LEU A 174 10.56 -24.58 6.91
N LYS A 175 11.82 -24.99 7.00
CA LYS A 175 12.88 -24.10 7.51
C LYS A 175 13.43 -23.25 6.35
N LEU A 176 13.12 -21.98 6.34
CA LEU A 176 13.60 -21.03 5.34
C LEU A 176 14.74 -20.19 5.92
N LEU A 177 15.71 -19.83 5.09
CA LEU A 177 16.77 -18.90 5.46
C LEU A 177 16.19 -17.48 5.56
N ASN A 178 16.38 -16.87 6.72
CA ASN A 178 16.09 -15.45 6.92
C ASN A 178 17.27 -14.58 6.43
N ASN A 179 17.09 -13.26 6.36
CA ASN A 179 18.13 -12.30 5.99
C ASN A 179 19.41 -12.45 6.85
N ASP A 180 19.27 -12.86 8.12
CA ASP A 180 20.36 -13.10 9.05
C ASP A 180 20.99 -14.50 8.90
N GLN A 181 20.74 -15.20 7.78
CA GLN A 181 21.17 -16.57 7.49
C GLN A 181 20.74 -17.64 8.52
N THR A 182 19.79 -17.31 9.41
CA THR A 182 19.22 -18.25 10.34
C THR A 182 18.05 -19.01 9.70
N LYS A 183 17.93 -20.32 10.00
CA LYS A 183 16.80 -21.14 9.51
C LYS A 183 15.60 -20.96 10.43
N VAL A 184 14.57 -20.23 9.94
CA VAL A 184 13.34 -19.95 10.67
C VAL A 184 12.19 -20.77 10.10
N ARG A 185 11.38 -21.37 10.96
CA ARG A 185 10.15 -22.10 10.61
C ARG A 185 8.90 -21.35 11.05
N TYR A 186 8.98 -20.66 12.17
CA TYR A 186 7.87 -19.95 12.79
C TYR A 186 7.99 -18.46 12.53
N TYR A 187 7.06 -17.91 11.76
CA TYR A 187 7.08 -16.51 11.35
C TYR A 187 6.12 -15.70 12.21
N PRO A 188 6.60 -14.70 12.96
CA PRO A 188 5.75 -13.83 13.77
C PRO A 188 4.97 -12.83 12.93
N PHE A 189 5.42 -12.59 11.70
CA PHE A 189 4.92 -11.57 10.81
C PHE A 189 4.90 -12.05 9.36
N LEU A 190 3.82 -11.71 8.66
CA LEU A 190 3.58 -12.12 7.30
C LEU A 190 3.63 -10.91 6.37
N HIS A 191 3.83 -11.16 5.08
CA HIS A 191 3.78 -10.09 4.09
C HIS A 191 2.39 -9.47 3.95
N ASN A 192 1.32 -10.18 4.30
CA ASN A 192 -0.05 -9.68 4.29
C ASN A 192 -0.46 -9.21 5.69
N ALA A 193 -0.80 -7.92 5.81
CA ALA A 193 -1.23 -7.32 7.07
C ALA A 193 -2.52 -7.95 7.61
N PHE A 194 -3.52 -8.18 6.75
CA PHE A 194 -4.77 -8.79 7.17
C PHE A 194 -4.57 -10.20 7.72
N SER A 195 -3.70 -11.01 7.09
CA SER A 195 -3.36 -12.34 7.59
C SER A 195 -2.65 -12.28 8.93
N THR A 196 -1.74 -11.31 9.12
CA THR A 196 -1.06 -11.09 10.41
C THR A 196 -2.04 -10.69 11.51
N ILE A 197 -2.94 -9.75 11.22
CA ILE A 197 -3.96 -9.30 12.17
C ILE A 197 -4.92 -10.45 12.49
N PHE A 198 -5.35 -11.20 11.46
CA PHE A 198 -6.23 -12.35 11.64
C PHE A 198 -5.61 -13.43 12.54
N LEU A 199 -4.33 -13.71 12.34
CA LEU A 199 -3.60 -14.65 13.22
C LEU A 199 -3.60 -14.18 14.67
N LYS A 200 -3.31 -12.89 14.89
CA LYS A 200 -3.05 -12.34 16.23
C LYS A 200 -4.32 -11.95 16.98
N SER A 201 -5.31 -11.40 16.28
CA SER A 201 -6.48 -10.74 16.87
C SER A 201 -7.81 -11.17 16.23
N GLY A 202 -7.80 -12.11 15.29
CA GLY A 202 -8.99 -12.63 14.65
C GLY A 202 -9.78 -11.60 13.84
N LEU A 203 -11.07 -11.88 13.66
CA LEU A 203 -12.00 -10.99 12.98
C LEU A 203 -12.15 -9.65 13.70
N LEU A 204 -12.13 -9.64 15.04
CA LEU A 204 -12.20 -8.41 15.82
C LEU A 204 -11.04 -7.47 15.47
N GLY A 205 -9.82 -7.99 15.36
CA GLY A 205 -8.67 -7.19 14.95
C GLY A 205 -8.81 -6.61 13.54
N ILE A 206 -9.35 -7.39 12.59
CA ILE A 206 -9.61 -6.91 11.22
C ILE A 206 -10.65 -5.78 11.23
N ILE A 207 -11.73 -5.91 12.00
CA ILE A 207 -12.77 -4.89 12.12
C ILE A 207 -12.17 -3.59 12.68
N PHE A 208 -11.40 -3.64 13.77
CA PHE A 208 -10.75 -2.47 14.34
C PHE A 208 -9.72 -1.85 13.38
N TYR A 209 -9.00 -2.67 12.64
CA TYR A 209 -8.06 -2.17 11.64
C TYR A 209 -8.76 -1.43 10.50
N LEU A 210 -9.84 -2.00 9.95
CA LEU A 210 -10.64 -1.34 8.92
C LEU A 210 -11.31 -0.07 9.45
N LEU A 211 -11.78 -0.09 10.70
CA LEU A 211 -12.32 1.09 11.36
C LEU A 211 -11.26 2.19 11.50
N SER A 212 -10.03 1.85 11.87
CA SER A 212 -8.93 2.82 11.94
C SER A 212 -8.61 3.45 10.59
N ILE A 213 -8.59 2.66 9.51
CA ILE A 213 -8.41 3.16 8.14
C ILE A 213 -9.57 4.07 7.73
N TYR A 214 -10.81 3.68 8.08
CA TYR A 214 -11.99 4.51 7.83
C TYR A 214 -11.89 5.86 8.55
N LEU A 215 -11.47 5.88 9.81
CA LEU A 215 -11.30 7.11 10.59
C LEU A 215 -10.22 8.02 9.99
N ILE A 216 -9.12 7.45 9.47
CA ILE A 216 -8.10 8.22 8.74
C ILE A 216 -8.69 8.86 7.49
N GLY A 217 -9.51 8.14 6.74
CA GLY A 217 -10.13 8.64 5.50
C GLY A 217 -11.37 9.50 5.72
N LYS A 218 -11.90 9.56 6.95
CA LYS A 218 -13.11 10.32 7.28
C LYS A 218 -12.86 11.82 7.10
N LYS A 219 -13.68 12.44 6.25
CA LYS A 219 -13.55 13.87 5.96
C LYS A 219 -13.96 14.74 7.15
N ILE A 220 -13.13 15.73 7.46
CA ILE A 220 -13.50 16.86 8.30
C ILE A 220 -14.32 17.83 7.44
N ILE A 221 -15.55 18.15 7.88
CA ILE A 221 -16.40 19.10 7.17
C ILE A 221 -15.80 20.48 7.31
N SER A 222 -15.44 21.10 6.19
CA SER A 222 -14.85 22.45 6.17
C SER A 222 -15.13 23.16 4.85
N THR A 223 -15.26 24.46 4.90
CA THR A 223 -15.29 25.34 3.72
C THR A 223 -13.87 25.72 3.26
N ASP A 224 -12.86 25.44 4.07
CA ASP A 224 -11.45 25.70 3.74
C ASP A 224 -10.94 24.73 2.67
N ILE A 225 -10.47 25.28 1.57
CA ILE A 225 -9.93 24.53 0.43
C ILE A 225 -8.72 23.69 0.84
N GLN A 226 -7.87 24.21 1.73
CA GLN A 226 -6.69 23.48 2.19
C GLN A 226 -7.07 22.25 3.01
N ILE A 227 -8.04 22.37 3.92
CA ILE A 227 -8.58 21.22 4.69
C ILE A 227 -9.21 20.20 3.75
N ASN A 228 -9.97 20.64 2.74
CA ASN A 228 -10.56 19.74 1.76
C ASN A 228 -9.50 18.97 0.94
N ASN A 229 -8.40 19.61 0.59
CA ASN A 229 -7.29 18.94 -0.10
C ASN A 229 -6.56 17.95 0.81
N LEU A 230 -6.36 18.27 2.11
CA LEU A 230 -5.82 17.33 3.10
C LEU A 230 -6.76 16.14 3.33
N ASN A 231 -8.07 16.38 3.44
CA ASN A 231 -9.09 15.33 3.53
C ASN A 231 -9.02 14.38 2.32
N ASN A 232 -8.88 14.92 1.12
CA ASN A 232 -8.75 14.12 -0.09
C ASN A 232 -7.46 13.29 -0.07
N LEU A 233 -6.35 13.88 0.39
CA LEU A 233 -5.07 13.17 0.54
C LEU A 233 -5.19 12.02 1.56
N LEU A 234 -5.82 12.25 2.72
CA LEU A 234 -6.08 11.25 3.75
C LEU A 234 -7.02 10.14 3.23
N LEU A 235 -8.07 10.50 2.48
CA LEU A 235 -8.96 9.52 1.85
C LEU A 235 -8.19 8.63 0.86
N GLY A 236 -7.36 9.22 0.00
CA GLY A 236 -6.50 8.47 -0.91
C GLY A 236 -5.53 7.57 -0.17
N SER A 237 -4.97 8.04 0.94
CA SER A 237 -4.10 7.25 1.81
C SER A 237 -4.84 6.06 2.43
N GLY A 238 -6.08 6.26 2.91
CA GLY A 238 -6.92 5.18 3.44
C GLY A 238 -7.20 4.11 2.38
N ILE A 239 -7.57 4.50 1.16
CA ILE A 239 -7.79 3.58 0.04
C ILE A 239 -6.50 2.80 -0.28
N PHE A 240 -5.36 3.50 -0.36
CA PHE A 240 -4.08 2.86 -0.59
C PHE A 240 -3.70 1.89 0.53
N LEU A 241 -3.97 2.22 1.79
CA LEU A 241 -3.70 1.34 2.93
C LEU A 241 -4.47 0.01 2.83
N ILE A 242 -5.73 0.02 2.38
CA ILE A 242 -6.49 -1.21 2.16
C ILE A 242 -5.79 -2.09 1.13
N ILE A 243 -5.39 -1.52 0.00
CA ILE A 243 -4.73 -2.24 -1.09
C ILE A 243 -3.33 -2.73 -0.66
N SER A 244 -2.53 -1.84 -0.07
CA SER A 244 -1.16 -2.18 0.33
C SER A 244 -1.11 -3.21 1.45
N SER A 245 -2.09 -3.22 2.36
CA SER A 245 -2.19 -4.19 3.46
C SER A 245 -2.43 -5.61 2.98
N TRP A 246 -2.96 -5.80 1.77
CA TRP A 246 -3.11 -7.11 1.16
C TRP A 246 -1.78 -7.70 0.67
N VAL A 247 -0.86 -6.85 0.25
CA VAL A 247 0.43 -7.27 -0.34
C VAL A 247 1.64 -6.93 0.52
N PHE A 248 1.43 -6.18 1.62
CA PHE A 248 2.49 -5.73 2.51
C PHE A 248 2.01 -5.65 3.97
N MET A 249 2.95 -5.50 4.92
CA MET A 249 2.71 -5.61 6.36
C MET A 249 1.78 -4.56 6.98
N GLY A 250 1.32 -3.55 6.24
CA GLY A 250 0.51 -2.46 6.79
C GLY A 250 1.32 -1.45 7.64
N PHE A 251 0.65 -0.39 8.11
CA PHE A 251 1.33 0.73 8.79
C PHE A 251 1.52 0.54 10.30
N TYR A 252 0.88 -0.45 10.90
CA TYR A 252 0.91 -0.66 12.37
C TYR A 252 2.12 -1.46 12.86
N PHE A 253 2.94 -1.96 11.94
CA PHE A 253 3.86 -3.05 12.22
C PHE A 253 5.23 -2.63 12.75
N LYS A 254 5.68 -1.46 12.36
CA LYS A 254 6.89 -0.79 12.83
C LYS A 254 6.68 0.71 12.64
N ALA A 255 7.51 1.52 13.29
CA ALA A 255 7.55 2.96 13.03
C ALA A 255 7.90 3.17 11.55
N ASP A 256 6.90 2.97 10.70
CA ASP A 256 7.00 3.11 9.28
C ASP A 256 6.80 4.59 8.92
N THR A 257 7.50 5.03 7.90
CA THR A 257 7.37 6.38 7.35
C THR A 257 5.93 6.75 7.04
N LYS A 258 5.07 5.79 6.67
CA LYS A 258 3.62 5.98 6.49
C LYS A 258 2.90 6.45 7.74
N SER A 259 3.16 5.81 8.87
CA SER A 259 2.49 6.13 10.14
C SER A 259 2.83 7.55 10.57
N ILE A 260 4.11 7.93 10.48
CA ILE A 260 4.58 9.27 10.83
C ILE A 260 3.94 10.31 9.90
N LEU A 261 3.93 10.04 8.60
CA LEU A 261 3.39 10.96 7.61
C LEU A 261 1.88 11.16 7.77
N LEU A 262 1.12 10.09 7.96
CA LEU A 262 -0.32 10.16 8.21
C LEU A 262 -0.62 10.92 9.50
N GLY A 263 0.16 10.68 10.57
CA GLY A 263 0.08 11.42 11.81
C GLY A 263 0.34 12.91 11.63
N LEU A 264 1.35 13.28 10.83
CA LEU A 264 1.65 14.69 10.50
C LEU A 264 0.53 15.34 9.69
N ILE A 265 -0.05 14.66 8.71
CA ILE A 265 -1.15 15.20 7.90
C ILE A 265 -2.40 15.39 8.78
N LEU A 266 -2.72 14.44 9.66
CA LEU A 266 -3.83 14.55 10.60
C LEU A 266 -3.62 15.71 11.56
N ALA A 267 -2.45 15.83 12.18
CA ALA A 267 -2.12 16.93 13.08
C ALA A 267 -2.17 18.30 12.39
N LEU A 268 -1.71 18.38 11.14
CA LEU A 268 -1.81 19.60 10.34
C LEU A 268 -3.27 19.98 10.07
N SER A 269 -4.09 19.00 9.70
CA SER A 269 -5.52 19.19 9.45
C SER A 269 -6.24 19.70 10.71
N GLU A 270 -5.98 19.09 11.88
CA GLU A 270 -6.54 19.54 13.16
C GLU A 270 -6.08 20.95 13.55
N ARG A 271 -4.80 21.24 13.37
CA ARG A 271 -4.24 22.56 13.68
C ARG A 271 -4.87 23.68 12.83
N ILE A 272 -5.12 23.43 11.53
CA ILE A 272 -5.78 24.40 10.66
C ILE A 272 -7.23 24.59 11.09
N THR A 273 -7.93 23.49 11.41
CA THR A 273 -9.33 23.53 11.88
C THR A 273 -9.47 24.27 13.21
N SER A 274 -8.53 24.10 14.14
CA SER A 274 -8.57 24.76 15.45
C SER A 274 -8.31 26.26 15.39
N LYS A 275 -7.57 26.73 14.40
CA LYS A 275 -7.33 28.17 14.18
C LYS A 275 -8.54 28.91 13.61
N ASN A 276 -9.53 28.20 13.04
CA ASN A 276 -10.74 28.77 12.46
C ASN A 276 -12.00 28.26 13.20
N PRO A 277 -12.21 28.64 14.49
CA PRO A 277 -13.30 28.09 15.32
C PRO A 277 -14.72 28.46 14.81
N ALA A 278 -14.86 29.52 14.02
CA ALA A 278 -16.15 29.90 13.44
C ALA A 278 -16.78 28.84 12.53
N GLN A 279 -15.99 27.84 12.05
CA GLN A 279 -16.49 26.74 11.22
C GLN A 279 -17.02 25.55 12.02
N LYS A 280 -16.87 25.52 13.36
CA LYS A 280 -17.40 24.46 14.22
C LYS A 280 -18.90 24.62 14.55
N LEU A 281 -19.48 25.80 14.32
CA LEU A 281 -20.82 26.15 14.76
C LEU A 281 -21.94 25.95 13.70
N SER A 282 -21.58 25.44 12.50
CA SER A 282 -22.59 25.10 11.45
C SER A 282 -22.84 23.59 11.39
N LYS A 283 -23.11 22.98 12.52
CA LYS A 283 -23.65 21.61 12.60
C LYS A 283 -25.10 21.63 12.93
#